data_402c049287be00146db21cdbedf79826
#
_entry.id   402c049287be00146db21cdbedf79826
#
_cell.length_a   1.000
_cell.length_b   1.000
_cell.length_c   1.000
_cell.angle_alpha   90.00
_cell.angle_beta   90.00
_cell.angle_gamma   90.00
#
_symmetry.space_group_name_H-M   'P 1'
#
loop_
_entity.id
_entity.type
_entity.pdbx_description
1 polymer ?
#
loop_
_entity_poly.entity_id
_entity_poly.type
_entity_poly.pdbx_seq_one_letter_code
_entity_poly.pdbx_strand_id
1 'polypeptide(L)'
;DGDDWLDKSLLPQFVQLLKHTHSDVISNDFNLVDDRTKKVTKRRKAVSNSYHYNREWGFAEAVMDPLITIHSMTIRTDVLQKNDIRVDEHCFYEDQEYILYPIPYCTSITFSPLPLYQYRLGRSGQSVDIKMMIKRHDQHLKVLDALFEYNNVHGNLQTYKKQYLERGIAEAVDDEYQIFLAKGNDTRNVEQMKRFDEMLREEHPGVSRASSRKSVWMLRKTGFKIFPMAAWVYSRLRGN
;
A
#
# COMPACT_ATOMS: atom_id res chain seq x y z
N ASP A 1 12.78 4.86 -4.93
CA ASP A 1 12.45 5.93 -5.89
C ASP A 1 13.64 6.86 -6.07
N GLY A 2 13.87 7.31 -7.31
CA GLY A 2 15.04 8.14 -7.66
C GLY A 2 14.95 9.60 -7.17
N ASP A 3 13.83 10.01 -6.62
CA ASP A 3 13.61 11.35 -6.09
C ASP A 3 13.56 11.42 -4.56
N ASP A 4 13.65 10.28 -3.89
CA ASP A 4 13.70 10.13 -2.43
C ASP A 4 15.14 9.89 -1.94
N TRP A 5 15.36 9.89 -0.63
CA TRP A 5 16.68 9.61 -0.05
C TRP A 5 16.60 9.01 1.35
N LEU A 6 17.71 8.41 1.78
CA LEU A 6 17.90 8.00 3.16
C LEU A 6 18.64 9.10 3.92
N ASP A 7 18.24 9.34 5.17
CA ASP A 7 18.96 10.25 6.05
C ASP A 7 20.33 9.68 6.42
N LYS A 8 21.38 10.27 5.86
CA LYS A 8 22.77 9.81 6.04
C LYS A 8 23.22 9.82 7.50
N SER A 9 22.67 10.72 8.33
CA SER A 9 23.01 10.83 9.75
C SER A 9 22.47 9.67 10.58
N LEU A 10 21.39 9.02 10.11
CA LEU A 10 20.73 7.89 10.76
C LEU A 10 21.25 6.52 10.27
N LEU A 11 21.94 6.48 9.13
CA LEU A 11 22.46 5.22 8.56
C LEU A 11 23.35 4.42 9.53
N PRO A 12 24.29 5.02 10.29
CA PRO A 12 25.10 4.26 11.24
C PRO A 12 24.25 3.58 12.32
N GLN A 13 23.23 4.26 12.83
CA GLN A 13 22.31 3.73 13.85
C GLN A 13 21.47 2.57 13.25
N PHE A 14 21.00 2.73 12.02
CA PHE A 14 20.24 1.70 11.33
C PHE A 14 21.10 0.46 11.05
N VAL A 15 22.34 0.62 10.61
CA VAL A 15 23.29 -0.50 10.42
C VAL A 15 23.55 -1.24 11.73
N GLN A 16 23.65 -0.53 12.86
CA GLN A 16 23.74 -1.19 14.17
C GLN A 16 22.47 -1.98 14.50
N LEU A 17 21.28 -1.44 14.23
CA LEU A 17 20.03 -2.17 14.39
C LEU A 17 20.04 -3.47 13.56
N LEU A 18 20.44 -3.41 12.28
CA LEU A 18 20.53 -4.58 11.39
C LEU A 18 21.47 -5.68 11.94
N LYS A 19 22.57 -5.30 12.59
CA LYS A 19 23.53 -6.26 13.17
C LYS A 19 22.99 -7.00 14.41
N HIS A 20 22.01 -6.40 15.10
CA HIS A 20 21.49 -6.94 16.37
C HIS A 20 20.06 -7.50 16.25
N THR A 21 19.45 -7.41 15.07
CA THR A 21 18.11 -7.87 14.81
C THR A 21 18.12 -9.05 13.86
N HIS A 22 17.34 -10.08 14.17
CA HIS A 22 17.17 -11.26 13.32
C HIS A 22 15.80 -11.36 12.69
N SER A 23 14.97 -10.33 12.88
CA SER A 23 13.60 -10.28 12.32
C SER A 23 13.60 -10.38 10.80
N ASP A 24 12.57 -11.03 10.27
CA ASP A 24 12.36 -11.14 8.82
C ASP A 24 12.09 -9.78 8.20
N VAL A 25 11.39 -8.90 8.95
CA VAL A 25 11.04 -7.54 8.53
C VAL A 25 11.46 -6.52 9.60
N ILE A 26 11.97 -5.38 9.16
CA ILE A 26 12.08 -4.18 9.98
C ILE A 26 11.17 -3.12 9.36
N SER A 27 10.28 -2.53 10.16
CA SER A 27 9.46 -1.41 9.75
C SER A 27 9.91 -0.14 10.46
N ASN A 28 10.41 0.83 9.69
CA ASN A 28 10.95 2.08 10.20
C ASN A 28 9.90 3.19 10.16
N ASP A 29 10.02 4.15 11.06
CA ASP A 29 9.43 5.47 10.81
C ASP A 29 10.02 6.07 9.53
N PHE A 30 9.27 6.99 8.90
CA PHE A 30 9.77 7.77 7.78
C PHE A 30 9.19 9.18 7.79
N ASN A 31 9.83 10.09 7.06
CA ASN A 31 9.40 11.46 6.94
C ASN A 31 8.74 11.74 5.60
N LEU A 32 7.67 12.53 5.62
CA LEU A 32 7.15 13.20 4.43
C LEU A 32 7.85 14.55 4.29
N VAL A 33 8.43 14.80 3.13
CA VAL A 33 9.21 16.02 2.84
C VAL A 33 8.56 16.77 1.69
N ASP A 34 8.28 18.06 1.91
CA ASP A 34 7.76 18.92 0.85
C ASP A 34 8.83 19.20 -0.21
N ASP A 35 8.51 18.96 -1.48
CA ASP A 35 9.49 19.08 -2.58
C ASP A 35 10.03 20.49 -2.72
N ARG A 36 9.19 21.51 -2.57
CA ARG A 36 9.57 22.91 -2.77
C ARG A 36 10.45 23.45 -1.63
N THR A 37 10.05 23.20 -0.38
CA THR A 37 10.72 23.77 0.80
C THR A 37 11.82 22.86 1.35
N LYS A 38 11.85 21.60 0.94
CA LYS A 38 12.74 20.54 1.49
C LYS A 38 12.60 20.34 2.99
N LYS A 39 11.48 20.76 3.57
CA LYS A 39 11.19 20.61 5.01
C LYS A 39 10.34 19.37 5.25
N VAL A 40 10.60 18.72 6.37
CA VAL A 40 9.73 17.64 6.87
C VAL A 40 8.37 18.23 7.24
N THR A 41 7.32 17.74 6.61
CA THR A 41 5.94 18.16 6.87
C THR A 41 5.25 17.24 7.87
N LYS A 42 5.62 15.96 7.88
CA LYS A 42 5.05 14.98 8.79
C LYS A 42 5.99 13.79 8.95
N ARG A 43 6.07 13.27 10.17
CA ARG A 43 6.66 11.96 10.45
C ARG A 43 5.57 10.91 10.48
N ARG A 44 5.76 9.83 9.74
CA ARG A 44 4.93 8.64 9.77
C ARG A 44 5.55 7.61 10.69
N LYS A 45 4.78 7.16 11.66
CA LYS A 45 5.23 6.14 12.61
C LYS A 45 5.00 4.74 12.03
N ALA A 46 5.95 3.84 12.27
CA ALA A 46 5.86 2.44 11.90
C ALA A 46 4.92 1.64 12.81
N VAL A 47 4.54 2.19 13.96
CA VAL A 47 3.70 1.53 14.98
C VAL A 47 2.59 2.44 15.49
N SER A 48 1.49 1.85 15.94
CA SER A 48 0.54 2.51 16.82
C SER A 48 1.09 2.55 18.27
N ASN A 49 0.35 3.17 19.17
CA ASN A 49 0.79 3.39 20.57
C ASN A 49 0.97 2.12 21.41
N SER A 50 0.54 0.96 20.93
CA SER A 50 0.54 -0.31 21.68
C SER A 50 1.84 -1.10 21.57
N TYR A 51 2.73 -0.78 20.60
CA TYR A 51 3.96 -1.53 20.36
C TYR A 51 5.19 -0.74 20.79
N HIS A 52 6.24 -1.50 21.18
CA HIS A 52 7.51 -0.92 21.57
C HIS A 52 8.53 -1.04 20.43
N TYR A 53 9.23 0.04 20.17
CA TYR A 53 10.35 0.06 19.24
C TYR A 53 11.55 -0.77 19.73
N ASN A 54 12.43 -1.12 18.79
CA ASN A 54 13.71 -1.81 19.02
C ASN A 54 13.57 -3.16 19.74
N ARG A 55 12.45 -3.82 19.54
CA ARG A 55 12.15 -5.15 20.03
C ARG A 55 11.60 -5.99 18.89
N GLU A 56 12.03 -7.27 18.86
CA GLU A 56 11.44 -8.27 17.99
C GLU A 56 10.07 -8.72 18.50
N TRP A 57 9.13 -8.83 17.59
CA TRP A 57 7.79 -9.31 17.79
C TRP A 57 7.49 -10.49 16.88
N GLY A 58 6.71 -11.44 17.35
CA GLY A 58 6.07 -12.39 16.46
C GLY A 58 5.21 -11.68 15.43
N PHE A 59 5.26 -12.08 14.16
CA PHE A 59 4.53 -11.41 13.10
C PHE A 59 3.01 -11.43 13.38
N ALA A 60 2.50 -12.51 14.00
CA ALA A 60 1.10 -12.62 14.41
C ALA A 60 0.66 -11.57 15.44
N GLU A 61 1.57 -11.14 16.31
CA GLU A 61 1.27 -10.18 17.39
C GLU A 61 1.30 -8.73 16.88
N ALA A 62 2.09 -8.48 15.84
CA ALA A 62 2.43 -7.14 15.40
C ALA A 62 1.68 -6.66 14.15
N VAL A 63 1.28 -7.60 13.28
CA VAL A 63 0.92 -7.32 11.90
C VAL A 63 -0.45 -6.64 11.70
N MET A 64 -1.24 -6.57 12.74
CA MET A 64 -2.60 -6.02 12.62
C MET A 64 -2.66 -4.49 12.54
N ASP A 65 -1.52 -3.78 12.74
CA ASP A 65 -1.53 -2.31 12.79
C ASP A 65 -0.11 -1.70 12.68
N PRO A 66 0.13 -0.68 11.87
CA PRO A 66 -0.47 -0.36 10.58
C PRO A 66 0.05 -1.27 9.46
N LEU A 67 -0.48 -1.13 8.25
CA LEU A 67 0.14 -1.76 7.08
C LEU A 67 1.53 -1.18 6.82
N ILE A 68 2.48 -2.08 6.55
CA ILE A 68 3.85 -1.69 6.19
C ILE A 68 3.83 -1.09 4.79
N THR A 69 4.45 0.07 4.63
CA THR A 69 4.58 0.71 3.32
C THR A 69 5.98 0.52 2.77
N ILE A 70 6.17 0.70 1.47
CA ILE A 70 7.48 0.61 0.81
C ILE A 70 8.52 1.52 1.47
N HIS A 71 8.12 2.70 1.93
CA HIS A 71 8.98 3.69 2.57
C HIS A 71 9.49 3.27 3.97
N SER A 72 8.80 2.32 4.60
CA SER A 72 9.13 1.84 5.94
C SER A 72 9.76 0.45 5.95
N MET A 73 9.63 -0.32 4.86
CA MET A 73 9.98 -1.72 4.83
C MET A 73 11.46 -1.96 4.57
N THR A 74 12.07 -2.74 5.44
CA THR A 74 13.34 -3.42 5.19
C THR A 74 13.12 -4.90 5.44
N ILE A 75 13.48 -5.72 4.47
CA ILE A 75 13.26 -7.17 4.53
C ILE A 75 14.59 -7.92 4.42
N ARG A 76 14.69 -9.02 5.11
CA ARG A 76 15.85 -9.89 5.05
C ARG A 76 15.96 -10.53 3.67
N THR A 77 17.12 -10.39 3.03
CA THR A 77 17.34 -10.82 1.64
C THR A 77 17.07 -12.31 1.42
N ASP A 78 17.38 -13.16 2.43
CA ASP A 78 17.13 -14.59 2.30
C ASP A 78 15.63 -14.97 2.28
N VAL A 79 14.75 -14.14 2.86
CA VAL A 79 13.29 -14.32 2.71
C VAL A 79 12.90 -14.17 1.24
N LEU A 80 13.44 -13.16 0.56
CA LEU A 80 13.16 -12.93 -0.86
C LEU A 80 13.75 -14.06 -1.74
N GLN A 81 15.02 -14.40 -1.51
CA GLN A 81 15.75 -15.37 -2.34
C GLN A 81 15.24 -16.80 -2.19
N LYS A 82 15.01 -17.26 -0.94
CA LYS A 82 14.53 -18.64 -0.69
C LYS A 82 13.13 -18.90 -1.23
N ASN A 83 12.32 -17.88 -1.37
CA ASN A 83 10.94 -17.99 -1.84
C ASN A 83 10.75 -17.48 -3.27
N ASP A 84 11.85 -17.22 -4.00
CA ASP A 84 11.88 -16.70 -5.39
C ASP A 84 10.89 -15.54 -5.60
N ILE A 85 10.88 -14.60 -4.65
CA ILE A 85 9.97 -13.46 -4.71
C ILE A 85 10.44 -12.52 -5.81
N ARG A 86 9.59 -12.32 -6.79
CA ARG A 86 9.80 -11.44 -7.93
C ARG A 86 8.61 -10.52 -8.08
N VAL A 87 8.89 -9.29 -8.43
CA VAL A 87 7.90 -8.27 -8.74
C VAL A 87 7.85 -8.04 -10.25
N ASP A 88 6.77 -7.48 -10.73
CA ASP A 88 6.60 -7.15 -12.15
C ASP A 88 7.66 -6.15 -12.61
N GLU A 89 8.29 -6.44 -13.76
CA GLU A 89 9.25 -5.54 -14.39
C GLU A 89 8.55 -4.58 -15.34
N HIS A 90 9.15 -3.39 -15.53
CA HIS A 90 8.64 -2.34 -16.41
C HIS A 90 7.18 -1.93 -16.13
N CYS A 91 6.79 -2.03 -14.88
CA CYS A 91 5.47 -1.70 -14.39
C CYS A 91 5.56 -0.68 -13.26
N PHE A 92 4.61 0.25 -13.18
CA PHE A 92 4.43 1.10 -12.01
C PHE A 92 3.50 0.40 -11.02
N TYR A 93 3.59 0.75 -9.73
CA TYR A 93 2.83 0.19 -8.61
C TYR A 93 3.27 -1.20 -8.17
N GLU A 94 4.38 -1.73 -8.70
CA GLU A 94 5.04 -2.98 -8.28
C GLU A 94 5.50 -2.97 -6.81
N ASP A 95 5.56 -1.79 -6.21
CA ASP A 95 5.80 -1.61 -4.78
C ASP A 95 4.74 -2.31 -3.91
N GLN A 96 3.50 -2.44 -4.39
CA GLN A 96 2.44 -3.20 -3.73
C GLN A 96 2.79 -4.70 -3.68
N GLU A 97 3.34 -5.25 -4.75
CA GLU A 97 3.81 -6.63 -4.78
C GLU A 97 5.00 -6.82 -3.84
N TYR A 98 5.96 -5.90 -3.87
CA TYR A 98 7.14 -5.96 -3.00
C TYR A 98 6.78 -5.99 -1.51
N ILE A 99 5.79 -5.23 -1.07
CA ILE A 99 5.38 -5.20 0.35
C ILE A 99 4.48 -6.36 0.75
N LEU A 100 3.78 -7.02 -0.19
CA LEU A 100 2.80 -8.07 0.11
C LEU A 100 3.31 -9.48 -0.14
N TYR A 101 4.08 -9.73 -1.20
CA TYR A 101 4.57 -11.07 -1.54
C TYR A 101 5.45 -11.72 -0.46
N PRO A 102 6.28 -11.01 0.32
CA PRO A 102 7.04 -11.65 1.39
C PRO A 102 6.21 -12.07 2.61
N ILE A 103 5.02 -11.51 2.81
CA ILE A 103 4.23 -11.67 4.03
C ILE A 103 3.93 -13.13 4.41
N PRO A 104 3.59 -14.03 3.48
CA PRO A 104 3.38 -15.46 3.80
C PRO A 104 4.58 -16.11 4.51
N TYR A 105 5.77 -15.65 4.22
CA TYR A 105 7.03 -16.24 4.67
C TYR A 105 7.63 -15.57 5.91
N CYS A 106 7.12 -14.40 6.29
CA CYS A 106 7.61 -13.67 7.46
C CYS A 106 7.01 -14.23 8.76
N THR A 107 7.86 -14.38 9.79
CA THR A 107 7.49 -14.87 11.12
C THR A 107 7.76 -13.84 12.21
N SER A 108 8.63 -12.88 11.96
CA SER A 108 9.04 -11.86 12.92
C SER A 108 9.20 -10.48 12.32
N ILE A 109 9.01 -9.45 13.15
CA ILE A 109 9.14 -8.05 12.78
C ILE A 109 9.74 -7.24 13.92
N THR A 110 10.59 -6.28 13.58
CA THR A 110 11.08 -5.24 14.49
C THR A 110 10.63 -3.87 14.02
N PHE A 111 10.11 -3.05 14.93
CA PHE A 111 9.79 -1.66 14.64
C PHE A 111 10.94 -0.75 15.08
N SER A 112 11.26 0.24 14.25
CA SER A 112 12.33 1.19 14.49
C SER A 112 11.81 2.63 14.49
N PRO A 113 12.17 3.44 15.52
CA PRO A 113 11.79 4.85 15.55
C PRO A 113 12.64 5.72 14.62
N LEU A 114 13.58 5.15 13.87
CA LEU A 114 14.45 5.91 12.98
C LEU A 114 13.68 6.37 11.74
N PRO A 115 13.45 7.68 11.51
CA PRO A 115 12.83 8.17 10.29
C PRO A 115 13.86 8.18 9.16
N LEU A 116 14.32 6.97 8.78
CA LEU A 116 15.43 6.79 7.85
C LEU A 116 15.10 7.27 6.45
N TYR A 117 13.92 6.92 5.95
CA TYR A 117 13.47 7.25 4.60
C TYR A 117 12.83 8.64 4.55
N GLN A 118 13.23 9.43 3.55
CA GLN A 118 12.74 10.77 3.32
C GLN A 118 11.91 10.79 2.03
N TYR A 119 10.59 10.61 2.20
CA TYR A 119 9.63 10.54 1.10
C TYR A 119 9.25 11.94 0.63
N ARG A 120 9.68 12.30 -0.57
CA ARG A 120 9.45 13.62 -1.15
C ARG A 120 8.09 13.69 -1.85
N LEU A 121 7.27 14.66 -1.47
CA LEU A 121 5.93 14.88 -2.00
C LEU A 121 5.77 16.28 -2.59
N GLY A 122 4.82 16.40 -3.54
CA GLY A 122 4.44 17.68 -4.16
C GLY A 122 5.19 18.00 -5.45
N ARG A 123 5.96 17.04 -5.99
CA ARG A 123 6.54 17.15 -7.31
C ARG A 123 5.51 16.75 -8.38
N SER A 124 5.44 17.52 -9.46
CA SER A 124 4.59 17.19 -10.60
C SER A 124 5.00 15.86 -11.26
N GLY A 125 4.01 15.03 -11.59
CA GLY A 125 4.22 13.77 -12.30
C GLY A 125 4.61 12.57 -11.43
N GLN A 126 4.49 12.68 -10.10
CA GLN A 126 4.68 11.52 -9.20
C GLN A 126 3.62 10.45 -9.45
N SER A 127 3.95 9.18 -9.16
CA SER A 127 3.05 8.03 -9.34
C SER A 127 1.72 8.17 -8.58
N VAL A 128 1.75 8.84 -7.43
CA VAL A 128 0.57 9.14 -6.59
C VAL A 128 -0.29 10.31 -7.11
N ASP A 129 0.15 11.02 -8.16
CA ASP A 129 -0.68 12.04 -8.82
C ASP A 129 -1.81 11.36 -9.58
N ILE A 130 -3.05 11.76 -9.31
CA ILE A 130 -4.24 11.15 -9.90
C ILE A 130 -4.25 11.19 -11.45
N LYS A 131 -3.65 12.23 -12.05
CA LYS A 131 -3.51 12.31 -13.52
C LYS A 131 -2.57 11.23 -14.04
N MET A 132 -1.51 10.92 -13.29
CA MET A 132 -0.59 9.83 -13.62
C MET A 132 -1.22 8.47 -13.38
N MET A 133 -2.01 8.31 -12.32
CA MET A 133 -2.76 7.08 -12.06
C MET A 133 -3.77 6.79 -13.19
N ILE A 134 -4.52 7.79 -13.66
CA ILE A 134 -5.41 7.65 -14.83
C ILE A 134 -4.62 7.24 -16.08
N LYS A 135 -3.47 7.88 -16.32
CA LYS A 135 -2.62 7.60 -17.48
C LYS A 135 -2.04 6.17 -17.48
N ARG A 136 -1.78 5.63 -16.28
CA ARG A 136 -1.17 4.31 -16.08
C ARG A 136 -2.15 3.28 -15.51
N HIS A 137 -3.44 3.50 -15.76
CA HIS A 137 -4.51 2.68 -15.19
C HIS A 137 -4.40 1.21 -15.58
N ASP A 138 -3.96 0.91 -16.79
CA ASP A 138 -3.69 -0.45 -17.27
C ASP A 138 -2.61 -1.16 -16.43
N GLN A 139 -1.57 -0.44 -16.01
CA GLN A 139 -0.53 -1.00 -15.13
C GLN A 139 -1.03 -1.22 -13.70
N HIS A 140 -1.86 -0.31 -13.20
CA HIS A 140 -2.50 -0.49 -11.90
C HIS A 140 -3.42 -1.72 -11.87
N LEU A 141 -4.21 -1.93 -12.93
CA LEU A 141 -5.03 -3.13 -13.07
C LEU A 141 -4.18 -4.40 -13.18
N LYS A 142 -3.06 -4.37 -13.93
CA LYS A 142 -2.14 -5.50 -14.03
C LYS A 142 -1.60 -5.92 -12.66
N VAL A 143 -1.17 -4.97 -11.84
CA VAL A 143 -0.69 -5.23 -10.47
C VAL A 143 -1.83 -5.77 -9.59
N LEU A 144 -3.04 -5.20 -9.69
CA LEU A 144 -4.20 -5.73 -8.96
C LEU A 144 -4.51 -7.17 -9.32
N ASP A 145 -4.49 -7.53 -10.59
CA ASP A 145 -4.73 -8.91 -11.05
C ASP A 145 -3.67 -9.86 -10.48
N ALA A 146 -2.38 -9.46 -10.50
CA ALA A 146 -1.30 -10.23 -9.91
C ALA A 146 -1.47 -10.42 -8.39
N LEU A 147 -1.89 -9.37 -7.67
CA LEU A 147 -2.18 -9.43 -6.24
C LEU A 147 -3.38 -10.33 -5.92
N PHE A 148 -4.43 -10.32 -6.74
CA PHE A 148 -5.59 -11.18 -6.59
C PHE A 148 -5.21 -12.65 -6.80
N GLU A 149 -4.44 -12.95 -7.85
CA GLU A 149 -3.91 -14.29 -8.09
C GLU A 149 -3.05 -14.77 -6.93
N TYR A 150 -2.13 -13.93 -6.47
CA TYR A 150 -1.28 -14.23 -5.32
C TYR A 150 -2.09 -14.54 -4.06
N ASN A 151 -3.13 -13.75 -3.77
CA ASN A 151 -4.01 -13.98 -2.65
C ASN A 151 -4.81 -15.29 -2.76
N ASN A 152 -5.19 -15.70 -3.97
CA ASN A 152 -5.89 -16.95 -4.23
C ASN A 152 -4.98 -18.16 -4.03
N VAL A 153 -3.76 -18.12 -4.58
CA VAL A 153 -2.75 -19.19 -4.40
C VAL A 153 -2.42 -19.38 -2.92
N HIS A 154 -2.40 -18.30 -2.16
CA HIS A 154 -2.14 -18.30 -0.71
C HIS A 154 -3.42 -18.37 0.16
N GLY A 155 -4.47 -19.02 -0.35
CA GLY A 155 -5.76 -19.14 0.34
C GLY A 155 -5.72 -19.83 1.71
N ASN A 156 -4.75 -20.74 1.92
CA ASN A 156 -4.60 -21.57 3.13
C ASN A 156 -3.66 -20.96 4.19
N LEU A 157 -3.33 -19.69 4.08
CA LEU A 157 -2.51 -19.01 5.09
C LEU A 157 -3.20 -18.96 6.45
N GLN A 158 -2.39 -18.83 7.49
CA GLN A 158 -2.88 -18.50 8.83
C GLN A 158 -3.75 -17.22 8.77
N THR A 159 -4.84 -17.21 9.51
CA THR A 159 -5.89 -16.17 9.43
C THR A 159 -5.34 -14.74 9.45
N TYR A 160 -4.38 -14.43 10.34
CA TYR A 160 -3.82 -13.08 10.44
C TYR A 160 -3.01 -12.66 9.20
N LYS A 161 -2.26 -13.60 8.58
CA LYS A 161 -1.53 -13.33 7.32
C LYS A 161 -2.49 -13.12 6.16
N LYS A 162 -3.52 -13.95 6.07
CA LYS A 162 -4.58 -13.79 5.07
C LYS A 162 -5.27 -12.45 5.19
N GLN A 163 -5.68 -12.07 6.40
CA GLN A 163 -6.29 -10.77 6.66
C GLN A 163 -5.35 -9.60 6.34
N TYR A 164 -4.06 -9.76 6.61
CA TYR A 164 -3.07 -8.73 6.27
C TYR A 164 -2.94 -8.54 4.76
N LEU A 165 -2.83 -9.64 3.98
CA LEU A 165 -2.80 -9.58 2.52
C LEU A 165 -4.08 -8.94 1.98
N GLU A 166 -5.25 -9.38 2.43
CA GLU A 166 -6.54 -8.83 2.00
C GLU A 166 -6.66 -7.34 2.30
N ARG A 167 -6.17 -6.87 3.45
CA ARG A 167 -6.11 -5.43 3.78
C ARG A 167 -5.14 -4.67 2.88
N GLY A 168 -3.96 -5.22 2.61
CA GLY A 168 -2.99 -4.60 1.72
C GLY A 168 -3.52 -4.45 0.29
N ILE A 169 -4.15 -5.50 -0.24
CA ILE A 169 -4.79 -5.47 -1.55
C ILE A 169 -5.97 -4.49 -1.56
N ALA A 170 -6.73 -4.40 -0.46
CA ALA A 170 -7.84 -3.46 -0.34
C ALA A 170 -7.40 -1.99 -0.42
N GLU A 171 -6.16 -1.64 -0.03
CA GLU A 171 -5.58 -0.30 -0.25
C GLU A 171 -5.44 -0.01 -1.76
N ALA A 172 -4.92 -0.96 -2.54
CA ALA A 172 -4.82 -0.83 -4.00
C ALA A 172 -6.21 -0.78 -4.66
N VAL A 173 -7.16 -1.59 -4.19
CA VAL A 173 -8.57 -1.53 -4.62
C VAL A 173 -9.19 -0.16 -4.32
N ASP A 174 -8.90 0.42 -3.17
CA ASP A 174 -9.37 1.76 -2.81
C ASP A 174 -8.80 2.84 -3.73
N ASP A 175 -7.58 2.67 -4.24
CA ASP A 175 -6.99 3.54 -5.24
C ASP A 175 -7.65 3.36 -6.63
N GLU A 176 -8.03 2.12 -6.98
CA GLU A 176 -8.80 1.85 -8.19
C GLU A 176 -10.16 2.59 -8.19
N TYR A 177 -10.88 2.61 -7.06
CA TYR A 177 -12.09 3.42 -6.94
C TYR A 177 -11.83 4.92 -7.08
N GLN A 178 -10.68 5.41 -6.62
CA GLN A 178 -10.30 6.81 -6.84
C GLN A 178 -10.07 7.10 -8.32
N ILE A 179 -9.43 6.18 -9.05
CA ILE A 179 -9.23 6.30 -10.50
C ILE A 179 -10.58 6.37 -11.22
N PHE A 180 -11.53 5.50 -10.89
CA PHE A 180 -12.89 5.57 -11.46
C PHE A 180 -13.58 6.91 -11.19
N LEU A 181 -13.51 7.41 -9.95
CA LEU A 181 -14.07 8.71 -9.59
C LEU A 181 -13.41 9.86 -10.35
N ALA A 182 -12.10 9.80 -10.53
CA ALA A 182 -11.34 10.84 -11.22
C ALA A 182 -11.55 10.85 -12.74
N LYS A 183 -11.82 9.69 -13.35
CA LYS A 183 -12.20 9.59 -14.77
C LYS A 183 -13.57 10.24 -15.07
N GLY A 184 -14.38 10.48 -14.03
CA GLY A 184 -15.64 11.18 -14.15
C GLY A 184 -16.84 10.30 -14.52
N ASN A 185 -17.99 10.97 -14.79
CA ASN A 185 -19.29 10.34 -14.96
C ASN A 185 -19.60 9.97 -16.42
N ASP A 186 -18.64 9.35 -17.11
CA ASP A 186 -18.91 8.70 -18.38
C ASP A 186 -19.59 7.34 -18.17
N THR A 187 -20.60 7.02 -19.01
CA THR A 187 -21.38 5.79 -18.88
C THR A 187 -20.51 4.53 -18.88
N ARG A 188 -19.51 4.49 -19.77
CA ARG A 188 -18.57 3.36 -19.87
C ARG A 188 -17.74 3.20 -18.59
N ASN A 189 -17.27 4.30 -18.02
CA ASN A 189 -16.52 4.31 -16.78
C ASN A 189 -17.34 3.78 -15.59
N VAL A 190 -18.61 4.22 -15.50
CA VAL A 190 -19.55 3.75 -14.46
C VAL A 190 -19.83 2.25 -14.59
N GLU A 191 -20.01 1.76 -15.81
CA GLU A 191 -20.20 0.32 -16.06
C GLU A 191 -18.96 -0.50 -15.71
N GLN A 192 -17.79 -0.03 -16.09
CA GLN A 192 -16.52 -0.69 -15.73
C GLN A 192 -16.36 -0.79 -14.21
N MET A 193 -16.61 0.30 -13.49
CA MET A 193 -16.55 0.32 -12.03
C MET A 193 -17.56 -0.67 -11.40
N LYS A 194 -18.79 -0.73 -11.91
CA LYS A 194 -19.78 -1.70 -11.40
C LYS A 194 -19.35 -3.14 -11.61
N ARG A 195 -18.82 -3.47 -12.80
CA ARG A 195 -18.29 -4.80 -13.09
C ARG A 195 -17.10 -5.14 -12.20
N PHE A 196 -16.20 -4.18 -11.99
CA PHE A 196 -15.09 -4.34 -11.06
C PHE A 196 -15.59 -4.61 -9.63
N ASP A 197 -16.57 -3.86 -9.14
CA ASP A 197 -17.14 -4.08 -7.80
C ASP A 197 -17.86 -5.43 -7.67
N GLU A 198 -18.55 -5.87 -8.72
CA GLU A 198 -19.22 -7.18 -8.76
C GLU A 198 -18.20 -8.31 -8.70
N MET A 199 -17.20 -8.31 -9.59
CA MET A 199 -16.08 -9.25 -9.57
C MET A 199 -15.40 -9.29 -8.20
N LEU A 200 -15.08 -8.11 -7.63
CA LEU A 200 -14.43 -8.02 -6.33
C LEU A 200 -15.26 -8.68 -5.22
N ARG A 201 -16.58 -8.53 -5.24
CA ARG A 201 -17.47 -9.13 -4.22
C ARG A 201 -17.65 -10.63 -4.41
N GLU A 202 -17.68 -11.11 -5.65
CA GLU A 202 -17.90 -12.51 -5.98
C GLU A 202 -16.62 -13.34 -5.86
N GLU A 203 -15.52 -12.85 -6.41
CA GLU A 203 -14.28 -13.61 -6.51
C GLU A 203 -13.29 -13.32 -5.36
N HIS A 204 -13.34 -12.11 -4.77
CA HIS A 204 -12.42 -11.67 -3.70
C HIS A 204 -13.16 -11.10 -2.48
N PRO A 205 -14.09 -11.85 -1.86
CA PRO A 205 -14.96 -11.34 -0.80
C PRO A 205 -14.19 -10.85 0.44
N GLY A 206 -13.00 -11.40 0.74
CA GLY A 206 -12.14 -10.96 1.83
C GLY A 206 -11.59 -9.56 1.59
N VAL A 207 -11.04 -9.31 0.40
CA VAL A 207 -10.56 -7.99 -0.04
C VAL A 207 -11.70 -6.98 -0.09
N SER A 208 -12.85 -7.39 -0.63
CA SER A 208 -14.05 -6.54 -0.68
C SER A 208 -14.53 -6.07 0.69
N ARG A 209 -14.45 -6.94 1.71
CA ARG A 209 -14.78 -6.56 3.10
C ARG A 209 -13.72 -5.66 3.74
N ALA A 210 -12.45 -5.86 3.39
CA ALA A 210 -11.34 -5.07 3.91
C ALA A 210 -11.29 -3.65 3.32
N SER A 211 -11.82 -3.42 2.11
CA SER A 211 -11.99 -2.10 1.51
C SER A 211 -13.00 -1.30 2.34
N SER A 212 -12.51 -0.39 3.15
CA SER A 212 -13.28 0.29 4.20
C SER A 212 -13.57 1.76 3.95
N ARG A 213 -13.21 2.31 2.78
CA ARG A 213 -13.47 3.72 2.47
C ARG A 213 -14.95 4.04 2.49
N LYS A 214 -15.32 5.06 3.26
CA LYS A 214 -16.72 5.52 3.39
C LYS A 214 -17.36 5.85 2.03
N SER A 215 -16.57 6.37 1.08
CA SER A 215 -17.03 6.66 -0.27
C SER A 215 -17.46 5.41 -1.03
N VAL A 216 -16.65 4.33 -0.97
CA VAL A 216 -16.95 3.04 -1.59
C VAL A 216 -18.20 2.42 -0.95
N TRP A 217 -18.29 2.43 0.38
CA TRP A 217 -19.46 1.97 1.10
C TRP A 217 -20.74 2.70 0.68
N MET A 218 -20.68 4.05 0.56
CA MET A 218 -21.83 4.84 0.09
C MET A 218 -22.24 4.55 -1.35
N LEU A 219 -21.25 4.37 -2.23
CA LEU A 219 -21.50 3.99 -3.63
C LEU A 219 -22.23 2.64 -3.68
N ARG A 220 -21.75 1.63 -2.99
CA ARG A 220 -22.36 0.30 -2.92
C ARG A 220 -23.79 0.36 -2.34
N LYS A 221 -23.98 1.05 -1.22
CA LYS A 221 -25.29 1.17 -0.54
C LYS A 221 -26.36 1.84 -1.42
N THR A 222 -25.96 2.74 -2.31
CA THR A 222 -26.87 3.42 -3.23
C THR A 222 -27.00 2.74 -4.60
N GLY A 223 -26.37 1.57 -4.79
CA GLY A 223 -26.30 0.92 -6.10
C GLY A 223 -25.64 1.82 -7.14
N PHE A 224 -24.64 2.59 -6.74
CA PHE A 224 -23.88 3.54 -7.55
C PHE A 224 -24.69 4.72 -8.11
N LYS A 225 -25.92 4.92 -7.67
CA LYS A 225 -26.76 6.05 -8.12
C LYS A 225 -26.16 7.43 -7.81
N ILE A 226 -25.38 7.54 -6.72
CA ILE A 226 -24.71 8.79 -6.33
C ILE A 226 -23.36 9.00 -7.01
N PHE A 227 -22.91 8.09 -7.89
CA PHE A 227 -21.61 8.19 -8.55
C PHE A 227 -21.39 9.54 -9.27
N PRO A 228 -22.35 10.08 -10.03
CA PRO A 228 -22.17 11.39 -10.68
C PRO A 228 -21.81 12.50 -9.70
N MET A 229 -22.50 12.54 -8.57
CA MET A 229 -22.24 13.52 -7.52
C MET A 229 -20.87 13.27 -6.85
N ALA A 230 -20.53 12.00 -6.57
CA ALA A 230 -19.26 11.64 -5.96
C ALA A 230 -18.07 11.98 -6.88
N ALA A 231 -18.16 11.73 -8.18
CA ALA A 231 -17.15 12.09 -9.16
C ALA A 231 -17.00 13.61 -9.29
N TRP A 232 -18.11 14.35 -9.28
CA TRP A 232 -18.08 15.81 -9.30
C TRP A 232 -17.40 16.39 -8.04
N VAL A 233 -17.73 15.90 -6.85
CA VAL A 233 -17.08 16.31 -5.58
C VAL A 233 -15.59 15.98 -5.62
N TYR A 234 -15.23 14.76 -6.07
CA TYR A 234 -13.85 14.31 -6.16
C TYR A 234 -13.03 15.22 -7.08
N SER A 235 -13.54 15.57 -8.26
CA SER A 235 -12.87 16.47 -9.21
C SER A 235 -12.64 17.87 -8.63
N ARG A 236 -13.57 18.38 -7.79
CA ARG A 236 -13.44 19.68 -7.12
C ARG A 236 -12.40 19.68 -6.01
N LEU A 237 -12.26 18.57 -5.29
CA LEU A 237 -11.32 18.45 -4.16
C LEU A 237 -9.88 18.17 -4.59
N ARG A 238 -9.68 17.51 -5.74
CA ARG A 238 -8.35 17.09 -6.22
C ARG A 238 -7.97 17.67 -7.59
N GLY A 239 -8.82 18.42 -8.21
CA GLY A 239 -8.65 18.99 -9.55
C GLY A 239 -8.09 20.40 -9.59
N ASN A 240 -7.61 20.94 -8.45
CA ASN A 240 -6.92 22.23 -8.37
C ASN A 240 -5.43 22.02 -8.14
#